data_4a2edf0369ab1c05fc09778e22282930
#
_entry.id   4a2edf0369ab1c05fc09778e22282930
#
_cell.length_a   1.000
_cell.length_b   1.000
_cell.length_c   1.000
_cell.angle_alpha   90.00
_cell.angle_beta   90.00
_cell.angle_gamma   90.00
#
_symmetry.space_group_name_H-M   'P 1'
#
loop_
_entity.id
_entity.type
_entity.pdbx_description
1 polymer ?
#
loop_
_entity_poly.entity_id
_entity_poly.type
_entity_poly.pdbx_seq_one_letter_code
_entity_poly.pdbx_strand_id
1 'polypeptide(L)'
;MSGQRTSIAVILFLLTMYAAAKNPPGQRDDAAAAAAFEALMPVLRNPRCMNCHSTGDYPRQGDDSHRHTMDVRRGPDGDGVNAVKCSTCHQDRNTVGVHTPPGAPGWHLPSPAMPMIWEGLSDRGLCELLKDPKQNGNRTVAQIVEHMSTPLVLWGWHPGAGRTSIPMPQQDFLAKVGEWATKGAACP
;
A
#
# COMPACT_ATOMS: atom_id res chain seq x y z
N MET A 1 -66.01 -1.20 -55.18
CA MET A 1 -64.52 -1.00 -55.27
C MET A 1 -64.08 -0.57 -53.85
N SER A 2 -63.55 -1.56 -53.15
CA SER A 2 -63.19 -1.46 -51.75
C SER A 2 -61.65 -1.15 -51.63
N GLY A 3 -61.32 0.00 -51.06
CA GLY A 3 -59.95 0.44 -50.84
C GLY A 3 -59.50 0.06 -49.44
N GLN A 4 -58.59 -0.88 -49.33
CA GLN A 4 -58.05 -1.38 -48.12
C GLN A 4 -56.88 -0.47 -47.69
N ARG A 5 -57.00 0.25 -46.56
CA ARG A 5 -55.95 1.08 -45.98
C ARG A 5 -55.10 0.24 -45.04
N THR A 6 -53.89 -0.01 -45.46
CA THR A 6 -52.87 -0.70 -44.64
C THR A 6 -52.20 0.28 -43.69
N SER A 7 -52.48 0.16 -42.38
CA SER A 7 -51.80 0.92 -41.35
C SER A 7 -50.46 0.26 -41.01
N ILE A 8 -49.35 0.95 -41.32
CA ILE A 8 -47.98 0.54 -40.89
C ILE A 8 -47.74 1.09 -39.51
N ALA A 9 -47.72 0.22 -38.51
CA ALA A 9 -47.26 0.56 -37.15
C ALA A 9 -45.76 0.60 -37.10
N VAL A 10 -45.19 1.78 -36.95
CA VAL A 10 -43.77 1.98 -36.72
C VAL A 10 -43.51 1.78 -35.23
N ILE A 11 -42.93 0.64 -34.86
CA ILE A 11 -42.44 0.37 -33.49
C ILE A 11 -41.08 1.02 -33.33
N LEU A 12 -41.05 2.15 -32.63
CA LEU A 12 -39.82 2.84 -32.24
C LEU A 12 -39.21 2.09 -31.04
N PHE A 13 -38.19 1.29 -31.29
CA PHE A 13 -37.35 0.69 -30.25
C PHE A 13 -36.39 1.76 -29.71
N LEU A 14 -36.78 2.38 -28.56
CA LEU A 14 -35.87 3.22 -27.78
C LEU A 14 -34.86 2.33 -27.07
N LEU A 15 -33.70 2.15 -27.69
CA LEU A 15 -32.47 1.61 -27.04
C LEU A 15 -31.97 2.69 -26.09
N THR A 16 -32.37 2.62 -24.81
CA THR A 16 -31.73 3.37 -23.74
C THR A 16 -30.32 2.78 -23.50
N MET A 17 -29.34 3.38 -24.15
CA MET A 17 -27.94 3.19 -23.82
C MET A 17 -27.72 3.77 -22.41
N TYR A 18 -27.68 2.92 -21.39
CA TYR A 18 -27.13 3.27 -20.07
C TYR A 18 -25.63 3.46 -20.26
N ALA A 19 -25.22 4.67 -20.61
CA ALA A 19 -23.83 5.08 -20.48
C ALA A 19 -23.53 5.15 -18.98
N ALA A 20 -22.77 4.21 -18.46
CA ALA A 20 -22.18 4.33 -17.14
C ALA A 20 -21.35 5.62 -17.14
N ALA A 21 -21.89 6.66 -16.49
CA ALA A 21 -21.21 7.94 -16.37
C ALA A 21 -19.93 7.70 -15.54
N LYS A 22 -18.77 7.66 -16.22
CA LYS A 22 -17.49 7.70 -15.52
C LYS A 22 -17.40 9.07 -14.85
N ASN A 23 -17.22 9.08 -13.52
CA ASN A 23 -17.03 10.32 -12.78
C ASN A 23 -15.87 11.11 -13.40
N PRO A 24 -15.99 12.44 -13.53
CA PRO A 24 -14.90 13.26 -14.04
C PRO A 24 -13.66 13.13 -13.15
N PRO A 25 -12.45 13.32 -13.69
CA PRO A 25 -11.21 13.28 -12.89
C PRO A 25 -11.31 14.23 -11.69
N GLY A 26 -10.97 13.73 -10.48
CA GLY A 26 -11.00 14.51 -9.25
C GLY A 26 -12.36 14.52 -8.51
N GLN A 27 -13.41 13.90 -9.04
CA GLN A 27 -14.66 13.74 -8.30
C GLN A 27 -14.50 12.61 -7.26
N ARG A 28 -14.93 12.89 -6.02
CA ARG A 28 -14.98 11.91 -4.93
C ARG A 28 -15.87 10.72 -5.33
N ASP A 29 -15.34 9.53 -5.09
CA ASP A 29 -15.98 8.25 -5.35
C ASP A 29 -15.54 7.26 -4.28
N ASP A 30 -16.29 7.22 -3.19
CA ASP A 30 -15.94 6.44 -2.00
C ASP A 30 -15.89 4.93 -2.28
N ALA A 31 -16.73 4.43 -3.18
CA ALA A 31 -16.72 3.02 -3.56
C ALA A 31 -15.46 2.66 -4.36
N ALA A 32 -15.09 3.50 -5.32
CA ALA A 32 -13.86 3.29 -6.09
C ALA A 32 -12.60 3.45 -5.20
N ALA A 33 -12.62 4.41 -4.27
CA ALA A 33 -11.52 4.58 -3.31
C ALA A 33 -11.37 3.34 -2.42
N ALA A 34 -12.45 2.85 -1.82
CA ALA A 34 -12.42 1.65 -0.98
C ALA A 34 -11.91 0.43 -1.77
N ALA A 35 -12.42 0.19 -2.97
CA ALA A 35 -11.96 -0.90 -3.84
C ALA A 35 -10.47 -0.76 -4.23
N ALA A 36 -10.00 0.47 -4.49
CA ALA A 36 -8.60 0.72 -4.77
C ALA A 36 -7.72 0.39 -3.54
N PHE A 37 -8.18 0.71 -2.32
CA PHE A 37 -7.47 0.35 -1.10
C PHE A 37 -7.44 -1.16 -0.87
N GLU A 38 -8.55 -1.87 -1.05
CA GLU A 38 -8.61 -3.34 -0.96
C GLU A 38 -7.60 -4.00 -1.90
N ALA A 39 -7.46 -3.46 -3.12
CA ALA A 39 -6.49 -3.96 -4.09
C ALA A 39 -5.02 -3.82 -3.63
N LEU A 40 -4.72 -2.95 -2.65
CA LEU A 40 -3.38 -2.80 -2.06
C LEU A 40 -3.06 -3.90 -1.03
N MET A 41 -4.05 -4.63 -0.50
CA MET A 41 -3.85 -5.53 0.62
C MET A 41 -2.81 -6.63 0.37
N PRO A 42 -2.68 -7.23 -0.83
CA PRO A 42 -1.61 -8.19 -1.11
C PRO A 42 -0.20 -7.60 -0.94
N VAL A 43 -0.04 -6.28 -1.10
CA VAL A 43 1.21 -5.55 -0.86
C VAL A 43 1.36 -5.22 0.62
N LEU A 44 0.37 -4.56 1.21
CA LEU A 44 0.44 -4.09 2.60
C LEU A 44 0.54 -5.24 3.61
N ARG A 45 0.04 -6.44 3.28
CA ARG A 45 0.18 -7.67 4.08
C ARG A 45 1.41 -8.50 3.73
N ASN A 46 2.20 -8.08 2.74
CA ASN A 46 3.41 -8.79 2.37
C ASN A 46 4.49 -8.67 3.47
N PRO A 47 5.32 -9.69 3.70
CA PRO A 47 6.44 -9.62 4.64
C PRO A 47 7.36 -8.41 4.41
N ARG A 48 7.49 -7.91 3.17
CA ARG A 48 8.30 -6.71 2.86
C ARG A 48 7.81 -5.46 3.59
N CYS A 49 6.52 -5.37 3.89
CA CYS A 49 5.91 -4.30 4.68
C CYS A 49 5.76 -4.72 6.15
N MET A 50 5.19 -5.90 6.38
CA MET A 50 4.83 -6.37 7.71
C MET A 50 6.03 -6.60 8.64
N ASN A 51 7.22 -6.90 8.11
CA ASN A 51 8.42 -7.09 8.92
C ASN A 51 8.87 -5.82 9.67
N CYS A 52 8.50 -4.63 9.15
CA CYS A 52 8.74 -3.34 9.81
C CYS A 52 7.51 -2.85 10.60
N HIS A 53 6.31 -3.18 10.13
CA HIS A 53 5.02 -2.75 10.71
C HIS A 53 4.40 -3.80 11.65
N SER A 54 5.23 -4.53 12.38
CA SER A 54 4.85 -5.57 13.34
C SER A 54 4.83 -5.08 14.78
N THR A 55 4.20 -5.85 15.65
CA THR A 55 4.25 -5.65 17.11
C THR A 55 5.65 -5.88 17.68
N GLY A 56 5.91 -5.31 18.85
CA GLY A 56 7.17 -5.44 19.57
C GLY A 56 8.17 -4.32 19.28
N ASP A 57 9.31 -4.40 19.94
CA ASP A 57 10.40 -3.41 19.86
C ASP A 57 11.54 -3.87 18.93
N TYR A 58 11.27 -4.84 18.08
CA TYR A 58 12.24 -5.44 17.16
C TYR A 58 11.64 -5.60 15.76
N PRO A 59 12.47 -5.56 14.70
CA PRO A 59 12.01 -5.90 13.35
C PRO A 59 11.83 -7.41 13.20
N ARG A 60 11.03 -7.80 12.22
CA ARG A 60 11.03 -9.17 11.69
C ARG A 60 11.86 -9.23 10.42
N GLN A 61 12.21 -10.44 9.99
CA GLN A 61 12.95 -10.68 8.75
C GLN A 61 12.49 -11.95 8.04
N GLY A 62 12.93 -12.11 6.81
CA GLY A 62 12.60 -13.27 6.00
C GLY A 62 11.21 -13.21 5.38
N ASP A 63 10.89 -14.22 4.58
CA ASP A 63 9.57 -14.40 3.97
C ASP A 63 8.56 -15.01 4.95
N ASP A 64 9.06 -15.65 5.99
CA ASP A 64 8.33 -16.25 7.11
C ASP A 64 8.11 -15.27 8.28
N SER A 65 8.61 -14.04 8.17
CA SER A 65 8.46 -12.99 9.20
C SER A 65 8.95 -13.40 10.60
N HIS A 66 9.99 -14.19 10.71
CA HIS A 66 10.59 -14.51 12.00
C HIS A 66 11.27 -13.28 12.64
N ARG A 67 11.51 -13.31 13.95
CA ARG A 67 12.23 -12.25 14.64
C ARG A 67 13.62 -12.05 14.02
N HIS A 68 14.01 -10.78 13.83
CA HIS A 68 15.33 -10.46 13.32
C HIS A 68 16.43 -11.10 14.18
N THR A 69 17.40 -11.73 13.52
CA THR A 69 18.56 -12.33 14.18
C THR A 69 19.42 -11.25 14.87
N MET A 70 20.38 -11.66 15.72
CA MET A 70 21.29 -10.77 16.45
C MET A 70 20.62 -9.86 17.49
N ASP A 71 19.41 -10.20 17.93
CA ASP A 71 18.63 -9.44 18.95
C ASP A 71 18.53 -7.92 18.66
N VAL A 72 18.40 -7.57 17.40
CA VAL A 72 18.21 -6.17 16.96
C VAL A 72 16.96 -5.59 17.57
N ARG A 73 17.04 -4.37 18.10
CA ARG A 73 15.96 -3.64 18.70
C ARG A 73 15.63 -2.36 17.91
N ARG A 74 14.38 -1.89 18.03
CA ARG A 74 13.91 -0.68 17.37
C ARG A 74 14.72 0.56 17.78
N GLY A 75 15.05 0.68 19.06
CA GLY A 75 15.70 1.86 19.61
C GLY A 75 14.77 3.07 19.70
N PRO A 76 15.23 4.19 20.27
CA PRO A 76 14.38 5.36 20.55
C PRO A 76 13.82 6.04 19.29
N ASP A 77 14.57 5.99 18.19
CA ASP A 77 14.24 6.70 16.95
C ASP A 77 13.84 5.76 15.80
N GLY A 78 13.85 4.42 16.04
CA GLY A 78 13.54 3.42 15.03
C GLY A 78 14.75 2.96 14.20
N ASP A 79 15.91 3.54 14.44
CA ASP A 79 17.16 3.26 13.70
C ASP A 79 18.13 2.31 14.42
N GLY A 80 17.63 1.62 15.44
CA GLY A 80 18.39 0.70 16.29
C GLY A 80 18.88 1.34 17.58
N VAL A 81 19.41 0.52 18.49
CA VAL A 81 20.04 0.99 19.74
C VAL A 81 21.50 1.41 19.50
N ASN A 82 22.08 2.22 20.39
CA ASN A 82 23.44 2.73 20.20
C ASN A 82 24.52 1.65 19.96
N ALA A 83 24.33 0.48 20.54
CA ALA A 83 25.28 -0.63 20.37
C ALA A 83 25.14 -1.33 19.01
N VAL A 84 23.93 -1.29 18.38
CA VAL A 84 23.64 -1.94 17.09
C VAL A 84 22.65 -1.07 16.31
N LYS A 85 23.18 -0.15 15.51
CA LYS A 85 22.39 0.66 14.59
C LYS A 85 22.01 -0.14 13.35
N CYS A 86 20.83 0.12 12.80
CA CYS A 86 20.39 -0.50 11.54
C CYS A 86 21.43 -0.28 10.42
N SER A 87 21.97 0.92 10.33
CA SER A 87 22.98 1.32 9.33
C SER A 87 24.33 0.60 9.47
N THR A 88 24.57 -0.13 10.58
CA THR A 88 25.78 -0.97 10.71
C THR A 88 25.79 -2.09 9.65
N CYS A 89 24.61 -2.62 9.30
CA CYS A 89 24.48 -3.71 8.33
C CYS A 89 23.67 -3.29 7.08
N HIS A 90 22.67 -2.42 7.23
CA HIS A 90 21.80 -1.98 6.14
C HIS A 90 22.32 -0.68 5.54
N GLN A 91 22.83 -0.76 4.32
CA GLN A 91 23.37 0.36 3.56
C GLN A 91 22.30 0.92 2.59
N ASP A 92 22.66 1.90 1.77
CA ASP A 92 21.76 2.51 0.77
C ASP A 92 21.36 1.57 -0.38
N ARG A 93 21.92 0.36 -0.39
CA ARG A 93 21.62 -0.70 -1.37
C ARG A 93 21.83 -2.08 -0.77
N ASN A 94 21.19 -3.08 -1.36
CA ASN A 94 21.40 -4.47 -0.97
C ASN A 94 22.89 -4.86 -1.06
N THR A 95 23.38 -5.53 -0.03
CA THR A 95 24.69 -6.20 -0.09
C THR A 95 24.63 -7.36 -1.10
N VAL A 96 25.68 -7.55 -1.88
CA VAL A 96 25.76 -8.62 -2.87
C VAL A 96 25.81 -9.98 -2.17
N GLY A 97 24.96 -10.92 -2.61
CA GLY A 97 24.88 -12.28 -2.06
C GLY A 97 23.45 -12.71 -1.74
N VAL A 98 23.30 -14.00 -1.45
CA VAL A 98 22.00 -14.59 -1.06
C VAL A 98 21.78 -14.39 0.44
N HIS A 99 20.61 -13.90 0.84
CA HIS A 99 20.25 -13.61 2.24
C HIS A 99 21.18 -12.64 2.97
N THR A 100 22.00 -11.88 2.24
CA THR A 100 22.82 -10.81 2.81
C THR A 100 21.95 -9.64 3.29
N PRO A 101 22.47 -8.71 4.13
CA PRO A 101 21.71 -7.57 4.59
C PRO A 101 21.10 -6.79 3.42
N PRO A 102 19.76 -6.56 3.42
CA PRO A 102 19.14 -5.69 2.44
C PRO A 102 19.46 -4.23 2.73
N GLY A 103 19.24 -3.35 1.76
CA GLY A 103 19.49 -1.92 1.94
C GLY A 103 18.68 -1.05 1.03
N ALA A 104 18.37 0.12 1.56
CA ALA A 104 17.78 1.26 0.86
C ALA A 104 18.13 2.53 1.65
N PRO A 105 18.16 3.70 0.99
CA PRO A 105 18.35 4.96 1.70
C PRO A 105 17.36 5.13 2.85
N GLY A 106 17.87 5.51 4.02
CA GLY A 106 17.04 5.75 5.20
C GLY A 106 16.44 4.49 5.83
N TRP A 107 17.15 3.37 5.84
CA TRP A 107 16.71 2.12 6.45
C TRP A 107 16.44 2.28 7.95
N HIS A 108 15.15 2.20 8.35
CA HIS A 108 14.71 2.37 9.74
C HIS A 108 13.34 1.69 9.97
N LEU A 109 12.99 1.51 11.23
CA LEU A 109 11.62 1.19 11.65
C LEU A 109 10.84 2.47 12.00
N PRO A 110 9.51 2.47 12.00
CA PRO A 110 8.75 3.50 12.68
C PRO A 110 9.20 3.63 14.14
N SER A 111 9.30 4.86 14.66
CA SER A 111 9.77 5.08 16.03
C SER A 111 8.82 4.49 17.08
N PRO A 112 9.27 4.25 18.34
CA PRO A 112 8.39 3.80 19.42
C PRO A 112 7.25 4.77 19.72
N ALA A 113 7.47 6.07 19.51
CA ALA A 113 6.46 7.11 19.71
C ALA A 113 5.33 7.01 18.64
N MET A 114 5.60 6.42 17.49
CA MET A 114 4.67 6.23 16.37
C MET A 114 4.97 4.90 15.67
N PRO A 115 4.65 3.76 16.30
CA PRO A 115 5.16 2.46 15.86
C PRO A 115 4.50 1.92 14.60
N MET A 116 3.41 2.54 14.11
CA MET A 116 2.74 2.16 12.86
C MET A 116 2.50 0.64 12.75
N ILE A 117 1.88 0.05 13.77
CA ILE A 117 1.64 -1.40 13.84
C ILE A 117 0.44 -1.74 12.98
N TRP A 118 0.65 -2.60 11.98
CA TRP A 118 -0.40 -3.08 11.07
C TRP A 118 -0.87 -4.49 11.41
N GLU A 119 -0.08 -5.21 12.19
CA GLU A 119 -0.38 -6.57 12.62
C GLU A 119 -1.70 -6.62 13.41
N GLY A 120 -2.58 -7.54 13.03
CA GLY A 120 -3.89 -7.73 13.67
C GLY A 120 -4.99 -6.76 13.24
N LEU A 121 -4.69 -5.73 12.45
CA LEU A 121 -5.73 -4.82 11.95
C LEU A 121 -6.54 -5.46 10.82
N SER A 122 -7.84 -5.15 10.76
CA SER A 122 -8.64 -5.37 9.55
C SER A 122 -8.19 -4.44 8.42
N ASP A 123 -8.65 -4.68 7.20
CA ASP A 123 -8.31 -3.82 6.06
C ASP A 123 -8.85 -2.40 6.26
N ARG A 124 -10.07 -2.26 6.78
CA ARG A 124 -10.61 -0.97 7.24
C ARG A 124 -9.74 -0.33 8.31
N GLY A 125 -9.36 -1.09 9.34
CA GLY A 125 -8.54 -0.56 10.44
C GLY A 125 -7.17 -0.08 9.98
N LEU A 126 -6.55 -0.78 9.02
CA LEU A 126 -5.30 -0.34 8.41
C LEU A 126 -5.48 0.94 7.59
N CYS A 127 -6.55 1.01 6.79
CA CYS A 127 -6.87 2.23 6.04
C CYS A 127 -7.09 3.43 6.96
N GLU A 128 -7.85 3.26 8.03
CA GLU A 128 -8.11 4.31 9.01
C GLU A 128 -6.83 4.75 9.73
N LEU A 129 -5.97 3.80 10.12
CA LEU A 129 -4.67 4.11 10.71
C LEU A 129 -3.80 4.96 9.76
N LEU A 130 -3.75 4.61 8.48
CA LEU A 130 -2.97 5.38 7.49
C LEU A 130 -3.50 6.82 7.30
N LYS A 131 -4.78 7.05 7.58
CA LYS A 131 -5.42 8.38 7.45
C LYS A 131 -5.41 9.19 8.75
N ASP A 132 -5.22 8.55 9.89
CA ASP A 132 -5.25 9.25 11.18
C ASP A 132 -3.89 9.89 11.48
N PRO A 133 -3.80 11.24 11.49
CA PRO A 133 -2.55 11.93 11.80
C PRO A 133 -1.95 11.56 13.16
N LYS A 134 -2.78 11.16 14.12
CA LYS A 134 -2.33 10.70 15.44
C LYS A 134 -1.63 9.35 15.42
N GLN A 135 -1.84 8.56 14.35
CA GLN A 135 -1.33 7.21 14.22
C GLN A 135 -0.34 7.03 13.06
N ASN A 136 -0.27 8.00 12.11
CA ASN A 136 0.53 7.90 10.90
C ASN A 136 1.77 8.82 10.87
N GLY A 137 2.14 9.42 12.02
CA GLY A 137 3.25 10.37 12.10
C GLY A 137 2.88 11.76 11.58
N ASN A 138 1.63 12.18 11.80
CA ASN A 138 1.09 13.49 11.41
C ASN A 138 1.12 13.75 9.89
N ARG A 139 0.95 12.68 9.09
CA ARG A 139 0.95 12.79 7.63
C ARG A 139 -0.44 13.00 7.07
N THR A 140 -0.55 13.86 6.08
CA THR A 140 -1.72 13.96 5.20
C THR A 140 -1.77 12.76 4.24
N VAL A 141 -2.93 12.51 3.61
CA VAL A 141 -3.06 11.47 2.57
C VAL A 141 -2.06 11.70 1.43
N ALA A 142 -1.83 12.95 1.02
CA ALA A 142 -0.84 13.26 -0.01
C ALA A 142 0.58 12.85 0.41
N GLN A 143 0.96 13.09 1.65
CA GLN A 143 2.26 12.66 2.19
C GLN A 143 2.36 11.14 2.37
N ILE A 144 1.24 10.44 2.60
CA ILE A 144 1.22 8.97 2.56
C ILE A 144 1.48 8.48 1.14
N VAL A 145 0.84 9.07 0.12
CA VAL A 145 1.10 8.74 -1.30
C VAL A 145 2.58 8.95 -1.63
N GLU A 146 3.16 10.08 -1.22
CA GLU A 146 4.58 10.37 -1.41
C GLU A 146 5.47 9.33 -0.70
N HIS A 147 5.15 9.01 0.56
CA HIS A 147 5.88 8.00 1.32
C HIS A 147 5.89 6.63 0.63
N MET A 148 4.77 6.21 0.02
CA MET A 148 4.68 4.93 -0.71
C MET A 148 5.60 4.85 -1.93
N SER A 149 6.14 5.97 -2.39
CA SER A 149 7.12 6.05 -3.49
C SER A 149 8.57 6.26 -3.03
N THR A 150 8.85 6.25 -1.72
CA THR A 150 10.21 6.39 -1.21
C THR A 150 11.08 5.16 -1.50
N PRO A 151 12.42 5.31 -1.61
CA PRO A 151 13.32 4.20 -1.85
C PRO A 151 13.18 3.07 -0.84
N LEU A 152 12.92 3.37 0.44
CA LEU A 152 12.70 2.37 1.49
C LEU A 152 11.48 1.50 1.21
N VAL A 153 10.36 2.09 0.80
CA VAL A 153 9.14 1.35 0.45
C VAL A 153 9.35 0.56 -0.84
N LEU A 154 9.94 1.20 -1.87
CA LEU A 154 10.18 0.58 -3.17
C LEU A 154 11.20 -0.55 -3.14
N TRP A 155 12.02 -0.64 -2.08
CA TRP A 155 12.89 -1.78 -1.84
C TRP A 155 12.12 -3.12 -1.86
N GLY A 156 10.87 -3.14 -1.43
CA GLY A 156 10.04 -4.35 -1.40
C GLY A 156 9.92 -5.07 -2.75
N TRP A 157 10.11 -4.38 -3.87
CA TRP A 157 10.14 -4.95 -5.23
C TRP A 157 11.52 -5.45 -5.65
N HIS A 158 12.57 -5.04 -4.94
CA HIS A 158 13.95 -5.40 -5.21
C HIS A 158 14.67 -5.86 -3.92
N PRO A 159 14.14 -6.89 -3.21
CA PRO A 159 14.55 -7.20 -1.83
C PRO A 159 15.93 -7.90 -1.75
N GLY A 160 16.61 -8.11 -2.87
CA GLY A 160 17.86 -8.84 -2.96
C GLY A 160 17.68 -10.36 -3.09
N ALA A 161 18.76 -11.05 -3.43
CA ALA A 161 18.73 -12.47 -3.70
C ALA A 161 18.31 -13.29 -2.47
N GLY A 162 17.53 -14.34 -2.68
CA GLY A 162 17.01 -15.23 -1.64
C GLY A 162 15.73 -14.71 -0.93
N ARG A 163 15.13 -13.59 -1.42
CA ARG A 163 13.87 -13.04 -0.89
C ARG A 163 12.84 -12.93 -2.00
N THR A 164 11.59 -13.25 -1.67
CA THR A 164 10.46 -13.09 -2.59
C THR A 164 10.10 -11.61 -2.71
N SER A 165 10.01 -11.11 -3.95
CA SER A 165 9.50 -9.77 -4.24
C SER A 165 8.00 -9.67 -3.95
N ILE A 166 7.52 -8.44 -3.81
CA ILE A 166 6.08 -8.13 -3.76
C ILE A 166 5.41 -8.64 -5.04
N PRO A 167 4.26 -9.33 -4.95
CA PRO A 167 3.64 -10.00 -6.10
C PRO A 167 2.94 -9.07 -7.09
N MET A 168 2.57 -7.84 -6.66
CA MET A 168 1.97 -6.82 -7.51
C MET A 168 3.07 -6.03 -8.23
N PRO A 169 2.96 -5.69 -9.52
CA PRO A 169 3.88 -4.76 -10.16
C PRO A 169 3.92 -3.41 -9.44
N GLN A 170 5.13 -2.86 -9.25
CA GLN A 170 5.33 -1.58 -8.54
C GLN A 170 4.47 -0.44 -9.13
N GLN A 171 4.39 -0.37 -10.45
CA GLN A 171 3.58 0.64 -11.14
C GLN A 171 2.10 0.52 -10.80
N ASP A 172 1.57 -0.70 -10.72
CA ASP A 172 0.17 -0.96 -10.38
C ASP A 172 -0.13 -0.57 -8.93
N PHE A 173 0.81 -0.88 -8.01
CA PHE A 173 0.71 -0.45 -6.62
C PHE A 173 0.62 1.09 -6.52
N LEU A 174 1.53 1.81 -7.13
CA LEU A 174 1.54 3.28 -7.10
C LEU A 174 0.29 3.87 -7.76
N ALA A 175 -0.19 3.27 -8.85
CA ALA A 175 -1.45 3.68 -9.50
C ALA A 175 -2.64 3.49 -8.56
N LYS A 176 -2.73 2.36 -7.84
CA LYS A 176 -3.81 2.10 -6.88
C LYS A 176 -3.75 3.01 -5.66
N VAL A 177 -2.57 3.32 -5.15
CA VAL A 177 -2.39 4.32 -4.07
C VAL A 177 -2.88 5.70 -4.54
N GLY A 178 -2.51 6.11 -5.75
CA GLY A 178 -2.97 7.36 -6.35
C GLY A 178 -4.49 7.38 -6.60
N GLU A 179 -5.07 6.28 -7.07
CA GLU A 179 -6.51 6.13 -7.26
C GLU A 179 -7.25 6.27 -5.93
N TRP A 180 -6.85 5.54 -4.89
CA TRP A 180 -7.39 5.66 -3.55
C TRP A 180 -7.41 7.11 -3.06
N ALA A 181 -6.27 7.80 -3.14
CA ALA A 181 -6.15 9.17 -2.67
C ALA A 181 -7.03 10.15 -3.47
N THR A 182 -7.00 10.08 -4.81
CA THR A 182 -7.71 11.01 -5.69
C THR A 182 -9.21 10.80 -5.70
N LYS A 183 -9.70 9.61 -5.34
CA LYS A 183 -11.11 9.28 -5.21
C LYS A 183 -11.70 9.62 -3.83
N GLY A 184 -10.92 10.19 -2.92
CA GLY A 184 -11.37 10.67 -1.62
C GLY A 184 -10.91 9.83 -0.43
N ALA A 185 -9.99 8.89 -0.66
CA ALA A 185 -9.35 8.06 0.37
C ALA A 185 -10.35 7.37 1.33
N ALA A 186 -11.50 6.92 0.82
CA ALA A 186 -12.45 6.15 1.60
C ALA A 186 -11.87 4.77 1.97
N CYS A 187 -12.29 4.25 3.12
CA CYS A 187 -11.89 2.94 3.61
C CYS A 187 -12.95 1.88 3.32
N PRO A 188 -12.56 0.62 3.07
CA PRO A 188 -13.47 -0.49 2.80
C PRO A 188 -14.40 -0.81 3.97
#